data_3b7e167b361fffc5d6a696fe0d10c489
#
_entry.id   3b7e167b361fffc5d6a696fe0d10c489
#
_cell.length_a   1.000
_cell.length_b   1.000
_cell.length_c   1.000
_cell.angle_alpha   90.00
_cell.angle_beta   90.00
_cell.angle_gamma   90.00
#
_symmetry.space_group_name_H-M   'P 1'
#
loop_
_entity.id
_entity.type
_entity.pdbx_description
1 polymer ?
#
loop_
_entity_poly.entity_id
_entity_poly.type
_entity_poly.pdbx_seq_one_letter_code
_entity_poly.pdbx_strand_id
1 'polypeptide(L)'
;STKGEYVVTFSYEANDGSARTATIDFVSAGETITVAVTQKGSAIVEVSVADFLKAEVGPALYKLTGKIANIAMDKNDPTKVNAYGNFDLVDATGSVYVYGLTSTPQASNDKSFESLGLKEGDVVTIVGTRAAHNGTPQVGGPAYYVSHVAGGQEPEQPAAPTIASILALGADATVPADTYVEGVVISNLDLNNLTSKKGMYVQDAT
;
A
#
# COMPACT_ATOMS: atom_id res chain seq x y z
N SER A 1 46.52 27.60 10.73
CA SER A 1 45.62 26.46 10.67
C SER A 1 44.83 26.58 9.39
N THR A 2 45.09 25.69 8.44
CA THR A 2 44.38 25.60 7.18
C THR A 2 43.00 25.02 7.47
N LYS A 3 41.93 25.76 7.21
CA LYS A 3 40.57 25.20 7.18
C LYS A 3 40.50 24.14 6.08
N GLY A 4 40.44 22.88 6.46
CA GLY A 4 40.21 21.78 5.53
C GLY A 4 38.72 21.63 5.29
N GLU A 5 38.33 21.35 4.05
CA GLU A 5 36.99 20.87 3.70
C GLU A 5 36.98 19.35 3.88
N TYR A 6 35.99 18.83 4.61
CA TYR A 6 35.81 17.41 4.85
C TYR A 6 34.51 16.98 4.23
N VAL A 7 34.53 15.92 3.43
CA VAL A 7 33.33 15.29 2.87
C VAL A 7 33.04 14.04 3.69
N VAL A 8 31.87 14.00 4.30
CA VAL A 8 31.36 12.82 5.01
C VAL A 8 30.25 12.18 4.20
N THR A 9 30.41 10.91 3.84
CA THR A 9 29.44 10.17 3.07
C THR A 9 28.66 9.22 3.99
N PHE A 10 27.35 9.23 3.89
CA PHE A 10 26.45 8.32 4.60
C PHE A 10 25.79 7.37 3.62
N SER A 11 25.70 6.10 3.98
CA SER A 11 24.82 5.15 3.35
C SER A 11 23.60 4.92 4.25
N TYR A 12 22.45 4.74 3.64
CA TYR A 12 21.20 4.46 4.34
C TYR A 12 20.36 3.49 3.53
N GLU A 13 19.55 2.70 4.22
CA GLU A 13 18.59 1.81 3.59
C GLU A 13 17.33 2.59 3.17
N ALA A 14 16.62 2.06 2.17
CA ALA A 14 15.33 2.63 1.77
C ALA A 14 14.37 2.71 2.97
N ASN A 15 13.54 3.75 2.99
CA ASN A 15 12.51 3.91 4.00
C ASN A 15 11.14 3.66 3.36
N ASP A 16 10.64 2.46 3.51
CA ASP A 16 9.32 1.98 3.06
C ASP A 16 8.19 2.29 4.05
N GLY A 17 8.52 2.92 5.19
CA GLY A 17 7.57 3.40 6.18
C GLY A 17 7.27 4.91 6.09
N SER A 18 6.84 5.49 7.19
CA SER A 18 6.65 6.94 7.33
C SER A 18 7.97 7.71 7.29
N ALA A 19 7.94 9.00 6.98
CA ALA A 19 9.13 9.84 7.05
C ALA A 19 9.78 9.76 8.43
N ARG A 20 11.11 9.62 8.46
CA ARG A 20 11.89 9.55 9.69
C ARG A 20 12.98 10.61 9.71
N THR A 21 13.27 11.13 10.89
CA THR A 21 14.33 12.12 11.11
C THR A 21 15.34 11.56 12.10
N ALA A 22 16.60 11.75 11.79
CA ALA A 22 17.73 11.47 12.69
C ALA A 22 18.60 12.70 12.81
N THR A 23 19.36 12.80 13.88
CA THR A 23 20.39 13.83 14.06
C THR A 23 21.78 13.21 13.96
N ILE A 24 22.68 13.93 13.34
CA ILE A 24 24.10 13.56 13.24
C ILE A 24 24.91 14.66 13.92
N ASP A 25 25.68 14.29 14.92
CA ASP A 25 26.56 15.19 15.64
C ASP A 25 27.98 15.09 15.12
N PHE A 26 28.50 16.20 14.65
CA PHE A 26 29.92 16.37 14.30
C PHE A 26 30.66 17.01 15.48
N VAL A 27 31.53 16.26 16.10
CA VAL A 27 32.29 16.73 17.27
C VAL A 27 33.75 16.99 16.90
N SER A 28 34.23 18.20 17.13
CA SER A 28 35.63 18.55 16.92
C SER A 28 36.09 19.57 17.96
N ALA A 29 37.21 19.30 18.61
CA ALA A 29 37.85 20.20 19.59
C ALA A 29 36.91 20.70 20.70
N GLY A 30 35.92 19.90 21.10
CA GLY A 30 34.97 20.27 22.16
C GLY A 30 33.72 21.03 21.65
N GLU A 31 33.66 21.31 20.37
CA GLU A 31 32.47 21.88 19.71
C GLU A 31 31.66 20.77 19.04
N THR A 32 30.35 20.90 19.11
CA THR A 32 29.40 19.95 18.46
C THR A 32 28.50 20.70 17.48
N ILE A 33 28.44 20.21 16.25
CA ILE A 33 27.50 20.69 15.24
C ILE A 33 26.50 19.56 14.97
N THR A 34 25.23 19.80 15.30
CA THR A 34 24.16 18.86 15.06
C THR A 34 23.47 19.17 13.74
N VAL A 35 23.37 18.18 12.85
CA VAL A 35 22.67 18.28 11.58
C VAL A 35 21.46 17.32 11.61
N ALA A 36 20.27 17.86 11.38
CA ALA A 36 19.07 17.05 11.21
C ALA A 36 18.97 16.54 9.77
N VAL A 37 18.82 15.24 9.61
CA VAL A 37 18.64 14.56 8.33
C VAL A 37 17.26 13.93 8.31
N THR A 38 16.41 14.32 7.36
CA THR A 38 15.09 13.73 7.17
C THR A 38 15.09 12.83 5.94
N GLN A 39 14.80 11.56 6.14
CA GLN A 39 14.52 10.63 5.06
C GLN A 39 13.02 10.58 4.82
N LYS A 40 12.59 10.96 3.62
CA LYS A 40 11.19 10.80 3.22
C LYS A 40 10.83 9.32 3.25
N GLY A 41 9.67 9.00 3.82
CA GLY A 41 9.10 7.68 3.73
C GLY A 41 8.37 7.50 2.41
N SER A 42 8.30 6.27 1.94
CA SER A 42 7.35 5.83 0.94
C SER A 42 6.27 5.07 1.70
N ALA A 43 5.30 5.79 2.28
CA ALA A 43 4.17 5.14 2.93
C ALA A 43 3.41 4.32 1.88
N ILE A 44 3.33 3.02 2.07
CA ILE A 44 2.53 2.13 1.23
C ILE A 44 1.08 2.29 1.66
N VAL A 45 0.22 2.75 0.75
CA VAL A 45 -1.20 2.94 1.00
C VAL A 45 -1.97 1.77 0.43
N GLU A 46 -2.75 1.08 1.27
CA GLU A 46 -3.65 0.02 0.81
C GLU A 46 -4.91 0.64 0.21
N VAL A 47 -5.26 0.23 -1.00
CA VAL A 47 -6.38 0.82 -1.76
C VAL A 47 -7.08 -0.25 -2.60
N SER A 48 -8.34 0.02 -2.94
CA SER A 48 -9.07 -0.72 -3.98
C SER A 48 -8.55 -0.39 -5.37
N VAL A 49 -8.85 -1.25 -6.36
CA VAL A 49 -8.54 -0.96 -7.77
C VAL A 49 -9.20 0.35 -8.22
N ALA A 50 -10.46 0.60 -7.82
CA ALA A 50 -11.14 1.84 -8.19
C ALA A 50 -10.45 3.09 -7.64
N ASP A 51 -9.96 3.05 -6.41
CA ASP A 51 -9.27 4.19 -5.81
C ASP A 51 -7.85 4.35 -6.37
N PHE A 52 -7.17 3.24 -6.63
CA PHE A 52 -5.90 3.27 -7.36
C PHE A 52 -6.02 3.94 -8.73
N LEU A 53 -7.09 3.64 -9.48
CA LEU A 53 -7.31 4.24 -10.80
C LEU A 53 -7.55 5.76 -10.76
N LYS A 54 -8.08 6.29 -9.64
CA LYS A 54 -8.25 7.74 -9.41
C LYS A 54 -6.95 8.44 -8.99
N ALA A 55 -5.96 7.67 -8.50
CA ALA A 55 -4.71 8.25 -8.06
C ALA A 55 -3.93 8.89 -9.22
N GLU A 56 -3.12 9.88 -8.90
CA GLU A 56 -2.24 10.51 -9.89
C GLU A 56 -1.06 9.61 -10.24
N VAL A 57 -0.60 9.70 -11.49
CA VAL A 57 0.64 9.03 -11.93
C VAL A 57 1.82 9.59 -11.13
N GLY A 58 2.60 8.73 -10.49
CA GLY A 58 3.71 9.18 -9.67
C GLY A 58 4.41 8.06 -8.89
N PRO A 59 5.38 8.43 -8.06
CA PRO A 59 6.22 7.48 -7.33
C PRO A 59 5.57 6.94 -6.03
N ALA A 60 4.35 7.36 -5.70
CA ALA A 60 3.66 6.85 -4.52
C ALA A 60 3.39 5.34 -4.65
N LEU A 61 3.61 4.59 -3.56
CA LEU A 61 3.43 3.16 -3.52
C LEU A 61 2.03 2.81 -3.01
N TYR A 62 1.38 1.92 -3.73
CA TYR A 62 0.05 1.41 -3.41
C TYR A 62 0.09 -0.09 -3.24
N LYS A 63 -0.53 -0.59 -2.17
CA LYS A 63 -0.76 -2.01 -1.97
C LYS A 63 -2.15 -2.36 -2.51
N LEU A 64 -2.20 -3.34 -3.39
CA LEU A 64 -3.40 -3.81 -4.07
C LEU A 64 -3.55 -5.30 -3.83
N THR A 65 -4.76 -5.75 -3.57
CA THR A 65 -5.11 -7.17 -3.48
C THR A 65 -6.22 -7.46 -4.47
N GLY A 66 -6.08 -8.53 -5.24
CA GLY A 66 -7.10 -8.92 -6.20
C GLY A 66 -6.77 -10.24 -6.89
N LYS A 67 -7.73 -10.73 -7.66
CA LYS A 67 -7.60 -11.96 -8.43
C LYS A 67 -6.77 -11.74 -9.68
N ILE A 68 -5.89 -12.67 -9.98
CA ILE A 68 -5.12 -12.71 -11.23
C ILE A 68 -6.03 -13.16 -12.38
N ALA A 69 -6.03 -12.39 -13.45
CA ALA A 69 -6.68 -12.74 -14.71
C ALA A 69 -5.78 -12.37 -15.90
N ASN A 70 -6.00 -13.02 -17.04
CA ASN A 70 -5.36 -12.70 -18.31
C ASN A 70 -3.82 -12.61 -18.21
N ILE A 71 -3.18 -13.62 -17.63
CA ILE A 71 -1.71 -13.67 -17.60
C ILE A 71 -1.18 -13.66 -19.03
N ALA A 72 -0.33 -12.69 -19.35
CA ALA A 72 0.27 -12.59 -20.67
C ALA A 72 1.18 -13.78 -20.94
N MET A 73 1.04 -14.35 -22.13
CA MET A 73 1.89 -15.44 -22.60
C MET A 73 3.17 -14.89 -23.26
N ASP A 74 4.19 -15.71 -23.32
CA ASP A 74 5.41 -15.37 -24.06
C ASP A 74 5.11 -15.27 -25.55
N LYS A 75 5.63 -14.24 -26.22
CA LYS A 75 5.35 -13.98 -27.64
C LYS A 75 5.96 -15.04 -28.57
N ASN A 76 7.03 -15.70 -28.13
CA ASN A 76 7.76 -16.69 -28.93
C ASN A 76 7.35 -18.12 -28.57
N ASP A 77 6.78 -18.32 -27.38
CA ASP A 77 6.32 -19.63 -26.91
C ASP A 77 4.99 -19.46 -26.14
N PRO A 78 3.84 -19.55 -26.84
CA PRO A 78 2.53 -19.35 -26.22
C PRO A 78 2.14 -20.45 -25.22
N THR A 79 2.97 -21.44 -24.97
CA THR A 79 2.78 -22.43 -23.91
C THR A 79 3.37 -21.98 -22.58
N LYS A 80 4.13 -20.89 -22.56
CA LYS A 80 4.75 -20.31 -21.38
C LYS A 80 4.18 -18.95 -21.05
N VAL A 81 4.15 -18.65 -19.77
CA VAL A 81 3.80 -17.30 -19.30
C VAL A 81 4.92 -16.32 -19.62
N ASN A 82 4.56 -15.06 -19.83
CA ASN A 82 5.55 -13.99 -20.00
C ASN A 82 6.40 -13.88 -18.73
N ALA A 83 7.71 -13.96 -18.89
CA ALA A 83 8.66 -14.00 -17.77
C ALA A 83 8.63 -12.74 -16.89
N TYR A 84 8.14 -11.63 -17.40
CA TYR A 84 8.03 -10.37 -16.64
C TYR A 84 6.78 -10.30 -15.74
N GLY A 85 5.79 -11.20 -15.95
CA GLY A 85 4.60 -11.25 -15.13
C GLY A 85 3.63 -10.10 -15.38
N ASN A 86 3.14 -10.01 -16.61
CA ASN A 86 2.09 -9.07 -16.97
C ASN A 86 0.74 -9.79 -16.85
N PHE A 87 -0.23 -9.16 -16.17
CA PHE A 87 -1.57 -9.72 -15.97
C PHE A 87 -2.57 -8.62 -15.60
N ASP A 88 -3.84 -8.95 -15.53
CA ASP A 88 -4.87 -8.08 -14.97
C ASP A 88 -5.12 -8.45 -13.50
N LEU A 89 -5.06 -7.46 -12.61
CA LEU A 89 -5.48 -7.57 -11.22
C LEU A 89 -6.94 -7.11 -11.11
N VAL A 90 -7.79 -7.99 -10.61
CA VAL A 90 -9.24 -7.77 -10.53
C VAL A 90 -9.70 -7.87 -9.08
N ASP A 91 -10.36 -6.84 -8.57
CA ASP A 91 -11.06 -6.85 -7.29
C ASP A 91 -12.58 -6.58 -7.50
N ALA A 92 -13.34 -6.48 -6.41
CA ALA A 92 -14.78 -6.19 -6.46
C ALA A 92 -15.09 -4.81 -7.08
N THR A 93 -14.11 -3.91 -7.18
CA THR A 93 -14.28 -2.52 -7.63
C THR A 93 -13.84 -2.28 -9.07
N GLY A 94 -13.08 -3.21 -9.66
CA GLY A 94 -12.63 -3.07 -11.04
C GLY A 94 -11.43 -3.94 -11.41
N SER A 95 -10.79 -3.58 -12.50
CA SER A 95 -9.61 -4.26 -13.04
C SER A 95 -8.53 -3.25 -13.40
N VAL A 96 -7.27 -3.62 -13.18
CA VAL A 96 -6.11 -2.83 -13.58
C VAL A 96 -5.01 -3.73 -14.13
N TYR A 97 -4.38 -3.30 -15.21
CA TYR A 97 -3.24 -4.01 -15.79
C TYR A 97 -1.99 -3.84 -14.92
N VAL A 98 -1.30 -4.93 -14.65
CA VAL A 98 0.00 -4.98 -13.96
C VAL A 98 1.10 -5.15 -15.00
N TYR A 99 1.99 -4.15 -15.10
CA TYR A 99 3.11 -4.17 -16.04
C TYR A 99 4.38 -4.64 -15.34
N GLY A 100 4.50 -5.95 -15.19
CA GLY A 100 5.60 -6.64 -14.54
C GLY A 100 5.42 -6.80 -13.02
N LEU A 101 5.75 -8.01 -12.55
CA LEU A 101 5.76 -8.38 -11.15
C LEU A 101 7.08 -9.07 -10.81
N THR A 102 7.80 -8.52 -9.84
CA THR A 102 9.06 -9.09 -9.32
C THR A 102 8.84 -9.73 -7.96
N SER A 103 9.72 -10.63 -7.56
CA SER A 103 9.66 -11.30 -6.26
C SER A 103 9.98 -10.37 -5.08
N THR A 104 10.75 -9.32 -5.33
CA THR A 104 11.20 -8.33 -4.34
C THR A 104 11.19 -6.93 -4.95
N PRO A 105 11.18 -5.85 -4.14
CA PRO A 105 11.29 -4.49 -4.65
C PRO A 105 12.54 -4.29 -5.50
N GLN A 106 12.36 -3.86 -6.74
CA GLN A 106 13.44 -3.64 -7.71
C GLN A 106 13.16 -2.42 -8.59
N ALA A 107 14.21 -1.85 -9.17
CA ALA A 107 14.08 -0.73 -10.11
C ALA A 107 13.66 -1.17 -11.51
N SER A 108 13.82 -2.45 -11.86
CA SER A 108 13.48 -3.00 -13.20
C SER A 108 13.05 -4.45 -13.10
N ASN A 109 12.29 -4.91 -14.11
CA ASN A 109 11.84 -6.30 -14.21
C ASN A 109 13.03 -7.27 -14.33
N ASP A 110 12.99 -8.36 -13.54
CA ASP A 110 14.06 -9.35 -13.43
C ASP A 110 13.69 -10.75 -13.92
N LYS A 111 12.50 -10.91 -14.49
CA LYS A 111 11.95 -12.19 -14.96
C LYS A 111 11.74 -13.22 -13.86
N SER A 112 11.48 -12.78 -12.63
CA SER A 112 11.26 -13.67 -11.49
C SER A 112 9.83 -14.20 -11.37
N PHE A 113 8.91 -13.78 -12.23
CA PHE A 113 7.48 -14.11 -12.15
C PHE A 113 7.19 -15.60 -12.07
N GLU A 114 7.82 -16.41 -12.94
CA GLU A 114 7.59 -17.85 -12.97
C GLU A 114 7.92 -18.53 -11.62
N SER A 115 8.95 -18.03 -10.92
CA SER A 115 9.36 -18.56 -9.62
C SER A 115 8.35 -18.30 -8.48
N LEU A 116 7.40 -17.38 -8.67
CA LEU A 116 6.34 -17.09 -7.72
C LEU A 116 5.22 -18.16 -7.73
N GLY A 117 5.16 -18.99 -8.78
CA GLY A 117 4.18 -20.06 -8.91
C GLY A 117 2.73 -19.60 -9.06
N LEU A 118 2.51 -18.34 -9.37
CA LEU A 118 1.20 -17.71 -9.51
C LEU A 118 0.45 -18.22 -10.74
N LYS A 119 -0.87 -18.34 -10.61
CA LYS A 119 -1.79 -18.82 -11.67
C LYS A 119 -2.99 -17.91 -11.79
N GLU A 120 -3.68 -18.00 -12.93
CA GLU A 120 -4.99 -17.37 -13.07
C GLU A 120 -5.96 -17.89 -12.01
N GLY A 121 -6.72 -16.97 -11.43
CA GLY A 121 -7.63 -17.26 -10.34
C GLY A 121 -7.04 -17.17 -8.94
N ASP A 122 -5.73 -17.12 -8.78
CA ASP A 122 -5.12 -16.84 -7.47
C ASP A 122 -5.40 -15.40 -7.04
N VAL A 123 -5.58 -15.18 -5.75
CA VAL A 123 -5.66 -13.84 -5.18
C VAL A 123 -4.26 -13.42 -4.75
N VAL A 124 -3.75 -12.38 -5.35
CA VAL A 124 -2.40 -11.85 -5.08
C VAL A 124 -2.45 -10.48 -4.43
N THR A 125 -1.56 -10.25 -3.49
CA THR A 125 -1.26 -8.92 -2.95
C THR A 125 0.07 -8.44 -3.53
N ILE A 126 0.04 -7.26 -4.11
CA ILE A 126 1.20 -6.63 -4.75
C ILE A 126 1.37 -5.18 -4.26
N VAL A 127 2.56 -4.64 -4.43
CA VAL A 127 2.82 -3.22 -4.23
C VAL A 127 3.44 -2.65 -5.50
N GLY A 128 2.93 -1.51 -5.95
CA GLY A 128 3.45 -0.84 -7.13
C GLY A 128 3.02 0.63 -7.21
N THR A 129 3.51 1.32 -8.22
CA THR A 129 3.20 2.73 -8.46
C THR A 129 2.04 2.89 -9.43
N ARG A 130 1.33 4.01 -9.33
CA ARG A 130 0.35 4.40 -10.34
C ARG A 130 1.09 4.92 -11.58
N ALA A 131 1.03 4.15 -12.65
CA ALA A 131 1.63 4.49 -13.93
C ALA A 131 0.56 4.54 -15.04
N ALA A 132 0.95 5.01 -16.22
CA ALA A 132 0.13 4.97 -17.41
C ALA A 132 1.02 4.70 -18.64
N HIS A 133 0.47 3.95 -19.61
CA HIS A 133 1.06 3.76 -20.92
C HIS A 133 0.07 4.18 -21.99
N ASN A 134 0.45 5.14 -22.83
CA ASN A 134 -0.43 5.73 -23.85
C ASN A 134 -1.81 6.18 -23.29
N GLY A 135 -1.81 6.74 -22.08
CA GLY A 135 -3.02 7.18 -21.39
C GLY A 135 -3.78 6.07 -20.66
N THR A 136 -3.45 4.81 -20.87
CA THR A 136 -4.09 3.69 -20.15
C THR A 136 -3.46 3.49 -18.77
N PRO A 137 -4.27 3.49 -17.70
CA PRO A 137 -3.81 3.23 -16.35
C PRO A 137 -3.18 1.85 -16.18
N GLN A 138 -2.09 1.78 -15.42
CA GLN A 138 -1.48 0.50 -15.05
C GLN A 138 -0.78 0.58 -13.69
N VAL A 139 -0.58 -0.58 -13.07
CA VAL A 139 0.41 -0.74 -12.00
C VAL A 139 1.76 -0.92 -12.68
N GLY A 140 2.69 -0.05 -12.37
CA GLY A 140 3.98 -0.03 -13.03
C GLY A 140 5.14 0.06 -12.07
N GLY A 141 6.33 0.06 -12.67
CA GLY A 141 7.47 0.43 -11.96
C GLY A 141 8.66 -0.50 -11.81
N PRO A 142 8.67 -1.83 -11.86
CA PRO A 142 7.64 -2.85 -11.77
C PRO A 142 6.96 -2.93 -10.40
N ALA A 143 5.80 -3.60 -10.32
CA ALA A 143 5.22 -4.01 -9.05
C ALA A 143 6.07 -5.12 -8.42
N TYR A 144 5.96 -5.28 -7.09
CA TYR A 144 6.55 -6.44 -6.42
C TYR A 144 5.51 -7.24 -5.63
N TYR A 145 5.80 -8.52 -5.52
CA TYR A 145 4.97 -9.50 -4.83
C TYR A 145 5.05 -9.34 -3.30
N VAL A 146 3.91 -9.52 -2.62
CA VAL A 146 3.82 -9.56 -1.15
C VAL A 146 3.36 -10.94 -0.68
N SER A 147 2.21 -11.40 -1.17
CA SER A 147 1.62 -12.69 -0.81
C SER A 147 0.59 -13.14 -1.83
N HIS A 148 0.16 -14.39 -1.78
CA HIS A 148 -0.99 -14.87 -2.53
C HIS A 148 -1.72 -15.99 -1.80
N VAL A 149 -2.98 -16.19 -2.22
CA VAL A 149 -3.82 -17.33 -1.84
C VAL A 149 -4.24 -18.06 -3.12
N ALA A 150 -3.92 -19.33 -3.20
CA ALA A 150 -4.24 -20.16 -4.37
C ALA A 150 -5.76 -20.46 -4.45
N GLY A 151 -6.30 -20.48 -5.69
CA GLY A 151 -7.67 -20.94 -5.94
C GLY A 151 -8.77 -19.91 -5.71
N GLY A 152 -8.45 -18.62 -5.63
CA GLY A 152 -9.43 -17.54 -5.83
C GLY A 152 -10.40 -17.27 -4.69
N GLN A 153 -10.15 -17.74 -3.50
CA GLN A 153 -10.77 -17.14 -2.31
C GLN A 153 -9.99 -15.88 -1.96
N GLU A 154 -10.59 -14.74 -2.30
CA GLU A 154 -10.14 -13.45 -1.76
C GLU A 154 -10.00 -13.63 -0.24
N PRO A 155 -8.87 -13.23 0.38
CA PRO A 155 -8.80 -13.19 1.83
C PRO A 155 -10.01 -12.42 2.29
N GLU A 156 -10.88 -13.06 3.05
CA GLU A 156 -12.03 -12.37 3.64
C GLU A 156 -11.44 -11.18 4.40
N GLN A 157 -11.59 -9.98 3.84
CA GLN A 157 -11.22 -8.78 4.57
C GLN A 157 -11.98 -8.87 5.88
N PRO A 158 -11.32 -8.85 7.04
CA PRO A 158 -12.02 -8.97 8.31
C PRO A 158 -13.21 -8.02 8.26
N ALA A 159 -14.41 -8.58 8.35
CA ALA A 159 -15.62 -7.76 8.30
C ALA A 159 -15.42 -6.62 9.29
N ALA A 160 -15.64 -5.38 8.85
CA ALA A 160 -15.51 -4.23 9.72
C ALA A 160 -16.30 -4.53 11.00
N PRO A 161 -15.68 -4.41 12.19
CA PRO A 161 -16.37 -4.75 13.40
C PRO A 161 -17.65 -3.91 13.50
N THR A 162 -18.75 -4.54 13.81
CA THR A 162 -20.03 -3.84 14.00
C THR A 162 -19.96 -2.95 15.23
N ILE A 163 -20.79 -1.91 15.28
CA ILE A 163 -20.90 -1.06 16.47
C ILE A 163 -21.24 -1.92 17.69
N ALA A 164 -22.10 -2.91 17.54
CA ALA A 164 -22.45 -3.85 18.59
C ALA A 164 -21.24 -4.63 19.11
N SER A 165 -20.35 -5.09 18.22
CA SER A 165 -19.14 -5.82 18.64
C SER A 165 -18.14 -4.93 19.39
N ILE A 166 -18.01 -3.67 19.00
CA ILE A 166 -17.17 -2.70 19.72
C ILE A 166 -17.76 -2.38 21.10
N LEU A 167 -19.06 -2.18 21.20
CA LEU A 167 -19.73 -1.94 22.48
C LEU A 167 -19.60 -3.12 23.45
N ALA A 168 -19.54 -4.35 22.93
CA ALA A 168 -19.36 -5.57 23.73
C ALA A 168 -17.97 -5.67 24.40
N LEU A 169 -16.98 -4.91 23.94
CA LEU A 169 -15.63 -4.88 24.54
C LEU A 169 -15.62 -4.20 25.93
N GLY A 170 -16.61 -3.37 26.26
CA GLY A 170 -16.70 -2.65 27.54
C GLY A 170 -15.99 -1.28 27.51
N ALA A 171 -16.26 -0.49 28.56
CA ALA A 171 -15.95 0.94 28.59
C ALA A 171 -14.46 1.32 28.55
N ASP A 172 -13.57 0.45 28.97
CA ASP A 172 -12.12 0.73 29.04
C ASP A 172 -11.29 -0.17 28.12
N ALA A 173 -11.93 -0.84 27.17
CA ALA A 173 -11.23 -1.72 26.23
C ALA A 173 -10.42 -0.92 25.22
N THR A 174 -9.19 -1.36 24.98
CA THR A 174 -8.35 -0.82 23.90
C THR A 174 -8.75 -1.47 22.58
N VAL A 175 -9.17 -0.67 21.64
CA VAL A 175 -9.41 -1.09 20.25
C VAL A 175 -8.09 -1.00 19.49
N PRO A 176 -7.72 -2.00 18.64
CA PRO A 176 -6.52 -1.92 17.84
C PRO A 176 -6.45 -0.63 17.02
N ALA A 177 -5.22 -0.09 16.85
CA ALA A 177 -5.01 1.03 15.94
C ALA A 177 -5.54 0.64 14.55
N ASP A 178 -6.08 1.62 13.82
CA ASP A 178 -6.66 1.45 12.48
C ASP A 178 -7.98 0.66 12.42
N THR A 179 -8.64 0.41 13.57
CA THR A 179 -10.00 -0.13 13.59
C THR A 179 -10.99 0.95 13.15
N TYR A 180 -11.80 0.65 12.14
CA TYR A 180 -12.88 1.51 11.69
C TYR A 180 -14.22 0.78 11.80
N VAL A 181 -15.30 1.53 11.98
CA VAL A 181 -16.68 1.04 11.99
C VAL A 181 -17.46 1.80 10.94
N GLU A 182 -18.23 1.08 10.14
CA GLU A 182 -19.20 1.69 9.23
C GLU A 182 -20.55 1.78 9.90
N GLY A 183 -21.24 2.91 9.71
CA GLY A 183 -22.58 3.07 10.24
C GLY A 183 -23.27 4.30 9.68
N VAL A 184 -24.58 4.34 9.90
CA VAL A 184 -25.43 5.48 9.52
C VAL A 184 -25.49 6.46 10.68
N VAL A 185 -25.15 7.73 10.40
CA VAL A 185 -25.32 8.80 11.40
C VAL A 185 -26.81 9.09 11.56
N ILE A 186 -27.34 8.81 12.75
CA ILE A 186 -28.75 8.99 13.09
C ILE A 186 -29.02 10.21 13.96
N SER A 187 -27.97 10.93 14.40
CA SER A 187 -28.11 12.19 15.14
C SER A 187 -28.19 13.37 14.19
N ASN A 188 -29.12 14.27 14.42
CA ASN A 188 -29.20 15.56 13.76
C ASN A 188 -29.79 16.64 14.69
N LEU A 189 -29.65 17.92 14.31
CA LEU A 189 -30.17 19.04 15.07
C LEU A 189 -31.69 19.11 15.07
N ASP A 190 -32.32 18.70 13.96
CA ASP A 190 -33.78 18.80 13.79
C ASP A 190 -34.52 17.81 14.69
N LEU A 191 -33.91 16.64 14.96
CA LEU A 191 -34.46 15.65 15.87
C LEU A 191 -34.10 15.88 17.34
N ASN A 192 -33.32 16.92 17.63
CA ASN A 192 -32.82 17.26 18.96
C ASN A 192 -32.21 16.06 19.73
N ASN A 193 -31.55 15.16 19.01
CA ASN A 193 -30.93 13.94 19.54
C ASN A 193 -29.40 14.01 19.62
N LEU A 194 -28.83 15.20 19.53
CA LEU A 194 -27.41 15.45 19.78
C LEU A 194 -27.15 15.59 21.27
N THR A 195 -26.23 14.79 21.80
CA THR A 195 -25.81 14.87 23.21
C THR A 195 -24.89 16.07 23.47
N SER A 196 -24.18 16.54 22.48
CA SER A 196 -23.34 17.73 22.54
C SER A 196 -23.04 18.23 21.12
N LYS A 197 -22.50 19.45 20.99
CA LYS A 197 -22.05 20.00 19.71
C LYS A 197 -20.91 19.22 19.07
N LYS A 198 -20.31 18.22 19.74
CA LYS A 198 -19.17 17.42 19.29
C LYS A 198 -19.48 15.91 19.27
N GLY A 199 -20.68 15.49 19.66
CA GLY A 199 -21.07 14.08 19.68
C GLY A 199 -22.06 13.77 18.58
N MET A 200 -21.97 12.55 18.05
CA MET A 200 -22.92 11.99 17.09
C MET A 200 -23.36 10.61 17.54
N TYR A 201 -24.57 10.21 17.15
CA TYR A 201 -25.01 8.83 17.23
C TYR A 201 -24.85 8.16 15.88
N VAL A 202 -24.28 6.97 15.91
CA VAL A 202 -24.06 6.14 14.73
C VAL A 202 -24.72 4.78 14.98
N GLN A 203 -25.38 4.23 13.99
CA GLN A 203 -26.04 2.93 14.03
C GLN A 203 -25.47 2.06 12.92
N ASP A 204 -25.38 0.73 13.16
CA ASP A 204 -25.02 -0.22 12.11
C ASP A 204 -26.00 -0.08 10.91
N ALA A 205 -25.46 -0.19 9.72
CA ALA A 205 -26.28 -0.29 8.51
C ALA A 205 -27.07 -1.60 8.57
N THR A 206 -28.38 -1.54 8.47
CA THR A 206 -29.29 -2.70 8.41
C THR A 206 -29.46 -3.15 6.98
#